data_ea4c2e846802ee67c008fb6e19804dd9
#
_entry.id   ea4c2e846802ee67c008fb6e19804dd9
#
_cell.length_a   1.000
_cell.length_b   1.000
_cell.length_c   1.000
_cell.angle_alpha   90.00
_cell.angle_beta   90.00
_cell.angle_gamma   90.00
#
_symmetry.space_group_name_H-M   'P 1'
#
loop_
_entity.id
_entity.type
_entity.pdbx_description
1 polymer ?
#
loop_
_entity_poly.entity_id
_entity_poly.type
_entity_poly.pdbx_seq_one_letter_code
_entity_poly.pdbx_strand_id
1 'polypeptide(L)'
;GDLVTVHDSGGERELIVDLCEEFDINFAEISAKTKKMIDTQLEPGLVAENPIDIFGTNNKYIERYAKIIEYMANDSNTAICLFMANPNDNYWYANGYAEAIKIASQKTKKVVALVSNISLVNEEKIALDLSSVDVPLIRGAKNALLASKHFISWAKFINSTKRVKQENINDRDKINFWNTKLAQSVLLSEFEGLSLFKDFEISTSKCSLINSLADLSKATDELSFPLVLKTAENINHKSDVNGVKLNLTSQDSVESAYQDLCNRLGKKAVLMEMAEGSVEICVGAIVDPEFGPVIILSAGGTLVELFDDRVSSLAPIHETDVKILLKKLKIYRLFGGVRGGDSVDLKQLCK
;
A
#
# COMPACT_ATOMS: atom_id res chain seq x y z
N GLY A 1 5.46 -15.62 1.68
CA GLY A 1 5.54 -16.15 3.04
C GLY A 1 5.60 -15.03 4.06
N ASP A 2 5.47 -15.41 5.33
CA ASP A 2 5.47 -14.50 6.46
C ASP A 2 6.49 -14.98 7.53
N LEU A 3 6.43 -14.42 8.74
CA LEU A 3 7.38 -14.67 9.82
C LEU A 3 7.09 -16.01 10.52
N VAL A 4 8.13 -16.79 10.81
CA VAL A 4 8.08 -17.84 11.84
C VAL A 4 9.11 -17.56 12.93
N THR A 5 8.76 -17.89 14.18
CA THR A 5 9.65 -17.70 15.32
C THR A 5 9.70 -18.95 16.19
N VAL A 6 10.92 -19.26 16.64
CA VAL A 6 11.23 -20.41 17.52
C VAL A 6 11.79 -19.86 18.80
N HIS A 7 11.29 -20.31 19.96
CA HIS A 7 11.63 -19.79 21.28
C HIS A 7 12.10 -20.91 22.21
N ASP A 8 13.03 -20.60 23.07
CA ASP A 8 13.45 -21.51 24.15
C ASP A 8 12.72 -21.25 25.48
N SER A 9 11.74 -20.34 25.47
CA SER A 9 10.95 -19.94 26.65
C SER A 9 9.55 -19.48 26.26
N GLY A 10 8.53 -20.00 26.92
CA GLY A 10 7.15 -19.59 26.74
C GLY A 10 6.90 -18.12 27.06
N GLY A 11 7.56 -17.56 28.08
CA GLY A 11 7.42 -16.14 28.41
C GLY A 11 7.99 -15.21 27.34
N GLU A 12 9.08 -15.61 26.69
CA GLU A 12 9.62 -14.87 25.55
C GLU A 12 8.73 -14.98 24.31
N ARG A 13 8.11 -16.14 24.10
CA ARG A 13 7.11 -16.33 23.05
C ARG A 13 5.94 -15.36 23.18
N GLU A 14 5.37 -15.21 24.38
CA GLU A 14 4.27 -14.28 24.64
C GLU A 14 4.69 -12.82 24.36
N LEU A 15 5.87 -12.42 24.80
CA LEU A 15 6.41 -11.08 24.48
C LEU A 15 6.45 -10.83 22.97
N ILE A 16 6.84 -11.82 22.18
CA ILE A 16 6.92 -11.67 20.72
C ILE A 16 5.53 -11.60 20.08
N VAL A 17 4.54 -12.32 20.62
CA VAL A 17 3.15 -12.19 20.19
C VAL A 17 2.64 -10.76 20.37
N ASP A 18 2.84 -10.18 21.56
CA ASP A 18 2.42 -8.82 21.88
C ASP A 18 3.12 -7.78 20.97
N LEU A 19 4.43 -7.93 20.75
CA LEU A 19 5.18 -7.03 19.87
C LEU A 19 4.76 -7.17 18.40
N CYS A 20 4.43 -8.38 17.94
CA CYS A 20 3.93 -8.57 16.58
C CYS A 20 2.57 -7.91 16.37
N GLU A 21 1.69 -7.94 17.38
CA GLU A 21 0.42 -7.21 17.35
C GLU A 21 0.66 -5.68 17.32
N GLU A 22 1.53 -5.16 18.19
CA GLU A 22 1.90 -3.73 18.22
C GLU A 22 2.42 -3.24 16.85
N PHE A 23 3.23 -4.05 16.18
CA PHE A 23 3.89 -3.68 14.92
C PHE A 23 3.13 -4.12 13.67
N ASP A 24 1.94 -4.69 13.78
CA ASP A 24 1.17 -5.23 12.64
C ASP A 24 2.02 -6.21 11.81
N ILE A 25 2.54 -7.25 12.46
CA ILE A 25 3.34 -8.32 11.86
C ILE A 25 2.56 -9.63 11.95
N ASN A 26 2.33 -10.26 10.80
CA ASN A 26 1.63 -11.54 10.76
C ASN A 26 2.60 -12.71 10.86
N PHE A 27 2.21 -13.70 11.66
CA PHE A 27 2.87 -15.00 11.69
C PHE A 27 2.42 -15.87 10.50
N ALA A 28 3.34 -16.66 9.95
CA ALA A 28 3.01 -17.64 8.93
C ALA A 28 2.15 -18.76 9.53
N GLU A 29 1.09 -19.16 8.85
CA GLU A 29 0.37 -20.39 9.16
C GLU A 29 1.18 -21.56 8.63
N ILE A 30 1.82 -22.35 9.54
CA ILE A 30 2.63 -23.50 9.16
C ILE A 30 1.75 -24.66 8.71
N SER A 31 2.21 -25.39 7.69
CA SER A 31 1.48 -26.49 7.07
C SER A 31 1.28 -27.68 8.05
N ALA A 32 0.22 -28.46 7.83
CA ALA A 32 -0.03 -29.67 8.59
C ALA A 32 1.13 -30.70 8.51
N LYS A 33 1.86 -30.69 7.38
CA LYS A 33 3.07 -31.51 7.20
C LYS A 33 4.15 -31.08 8.18
N THR A 34 4.44 -29.79 8.22
CA THR A 34 5.44 -29.19 9.11
C THR A 34 5.08 -29.44 10.58
N LYS A 35 3.81 -29.25 10.97
CA LYS A 35 3.34 -29.56 12.33
C LYS A 35 3.64 -31.00 12.72
N LYS A 36 3.31 -31.97 11.87
CA LYS A 36 3.61 -33.40 12.13
C LYS A 36 5.10 -33.69 12.29
N MET A 37 5.96 -33.01 11.50
CA MET A 37 7.42 -33.20 11.61
C MET A 37 7.93 -32.62 12.93
N ILE A 38 7.43 -31.45 13.33
CA ILE A 38 7.78 -30.78 14.59
C ILE A 38 7.33 -31.64 15.78
N ASP A 39 6.11 -32.17 15.79
CA ASP A 39 5.57 -33.00 16.86
C ASP A 39 6.49 -34.19 17.21
N THR A 40 7.22 -34.73 16.24
CA THR A 40 8.20 -35.81 16.50
C THR A 40 9.43 -35.36 17.28
N GLN A 41 9.64 -34.06 17.39
CA GLN A 41 10.81 -33.45 18.05
C GLN A 41 10.44 -32.77 19.37
N LEU A 42 9.15 -32.51 19.64
CA LEU A 42 8.71 -31.83 20.85
C LEU A 42 8.70 -32.75 22.07
N GLU A 43 8.94 -32.16 23.23
CA GLU A 43 8.72 -32.83 24.49
C GLU A 43 7.21 -32.88 24.85
N PRO A 44 6.78 -33.84 25.66
CA PRO A 44 5.38 -33.96 26.07
C PRO A 44 4.86 -32.64 26.69
N GLY A 45 3.72 -32.17 26.21
CA GLY A 45 3.06 -30.95 26.69
C GLY A 45 3.34 -29.69 25.84
N LEU A 46 4.27 -29.76 24.89
CA LEU A 46 4.48 -28.69 23.90
C LEU A 46 3.63 -28.93 22.65
N VAL A 47 3.33 -27.86 21.92
CA VAL A 47 2.43 -27.87 20.75
C VAL A 47 3.17 -27.34 19.52
N ALA A 48 2.98 -28.03 18.38
CA ALA A 48 3.53 -27.60 17.10
C ALA A 48 2.68 -26.48 16.49
N GLU A 49 3.09 -25.26 16.74
CA GLU A 49 2.43 -24.02 16.28
C GLU A 49 3.45 -22.95 15.86
N ASN A 50 3.01 -21.78 15.49
CA ASN A 50 3.86 -20.62 15.23
C ASN A 50 3.20 -19.37 15.86
N PRO A 51 3.87 -18.69 16.78
CA PRO A 51 5.22 -18.91 17.32
C PRO A 51 5.32 -20.20 18.16
N ILE A 52 6.49 -20.87 18.16
CA ILE A 52 6.69 -22.14 18.85
C ILE A 52 7.63 -22.02 20.06
N ASP A 53 7.21 -22.59 21.20
CA ASP A 53 8.08 -22.84 22.33
C ASP A 53 8.69 -24.25 22.21
N ILE A 54 10.03 -24.35 22.27
CA ILE A 54 10.76 -25.60 22.13
C ILE A 54 11.56 -25.95 23.39
N PHE A 55 11.31 -25.25 24.51
CA PHE A 55 12.01 -25.49 25.76
C PHE A 55 12.05 -26.99 26.11
N GLY A 56 13.17 -27.40 26.66
CA GLY A 56 13.31 -28.79 27.12
C GLY A 56 14.74 -29.08 27.59
N THR A 57 14.83 -29.99 28.54
CA THR A 57 16.04 -30.31 29.31
C THR A 57 16.84 -31.51 28.76
N ASN A 58 16.46 -32.03 27.59
CA ASN A 58 17.08 -33.22 26.99
C ASN A 58 18.54 -32.93 26.59
N ASN A 59 19.46 -33.88 26.81
CA ASN A 59 20.89 -33.81 26.45
C ASN A 59 21.14 -33.64 24.93
N LYS A 60 20.14 -33.86 24.07
CA LYS A 60 20.21 -33.69 22.61
C LYS A 60 19.49 -32.42 22.12
N TYR A 61 19.40 -31.39 22.96
CA TYR A 61 18.66 -30.17 22.62
C TYR A 61 19.19 -29.47 21.36
N ILE A 62 20.48 -29.49 21.09
CA ILE A 62 21.08 -28.85 19.92
C ILE A 62 20.54 -29.46 18.63
N GLU A 63 20.55 -30.79 18.51
CA GLU A 63 20.05 -31.50 17.32
C GLU A 63 18.54 -31.31 17.15
N ARG A 64 17.80 -31.28 18.24
CA ARG A 64 16.36 -31.07 18.28
C ARG A 64 16.01 -29.65 17.83
N TYR A 65 16.67 -28.65 18.38
CA TYR A 65 16.46 -27.25 18.00
C TYR A 65 16.82 -27.04 16.53
N ALA A 66 17.95 -27.58 16.07
CA ALA A 66 18.33 -27.50 14.67
C ALA A 66 17.25 -28.07 13.72
N LYS A 67 16.66 -29.21 14.04
CA LYS A 67 15.59 -29.82 13.24
C LYS A 67 14.31 -28.98 13.26
N ILE A 68 13.91 -28.45 14.41
CA ILE A 68 12.70 -27.63 14.48
C ILE A 68 12.89 -26.33 13.68
N ILE A 69 14.05 -25.66 13.83
CA ILE A 69 14.38 -24.46 13.05
C ILE A 69 14.38 -24.79 11.54
N GLU A 70 15.00 -25.91 11.14
CA GLU A 70 14.99 -26.40 9.76
C GLU A 70 13.55 -26.59 9.23
N TYR A 71 12.70 -27.27 9.98
CA TYR A 71 11.31 -27.53 9.57
C TYR A 71 10.48 -26.26 9.45
N MET A 72 10.61 -25.36 10.42
CA MET A 72 9.95 -24.05 10.40
C MET A 72 10.44 -23.17 9.23
N ALA A 73 11.75 -23.14 9.00
CA ALA A 73 12.33 -22.37 7.90
C ALA A 73 11.91 -22.89 6.52
N ASN A 74 11.84 -24.21 6.35
CA ASN A 74 11.50 -24.84 5.07
C ASN A 74 10.01 -24.96 4.80
N ASP A 75 9.13 -24.53 5.71
CA ASP A 75 7.69 -24.46 5.40
C ASP A 75 7.42 -23.54 4.22
N SER A 76 6.46 -23.91 3.37
CA SER A 76 6.10 -23.17 2.16
C SER A 76 5.64 -21.74 2.45
N ASN A 77 5.05 -21.53 3.61
CA ASN A 77 4.48 -20.25 4.03
C ASN A 77 5.50 -19.37 4.77
N THR A 78 6.72 -19.86 5.02
CA THR A 78 7.79 -19.11 5.68
C THR A 78 8.54 -18.21 4.71
N ALA A 79 8.75 -16.96 5.08
CA ALA A 79 9.68 -16.04 4.43
C ALA A 79 11.00 -15.95 5.19
N ILE A 80 10.94 -15.84 6.51
CA ILE A 80 12.09 -15.73 7.43
C ILE A 80 11.80 -16.49 8.73
N CYS A 81 12.82 -17.12 9.28
CA CYS A 81 12.76 -17.81 10.56
C CYS A 81 13.69 -17.15 11.58
N LEU A 82 13.13 -16.71 12.68
CA LEU A 82 13.89 -16.16 13.81
C LEU A 82 13.98 -17.18 14.94
N PHE A 83 15.18 -17.48 15.39
CA PHE A 83 15.40 -18.20 16.64
C PHE A 83 15.59 -17.17 17.76
N MET A 84 14.60 -17.03 18.62
CA MET A 84 14.54 -16.07 19.70
C MET A 84 15.08 -16.74 20.97
N ALA A 85 16.25 -16.30 21.42
CA ALA A 85 16.91 -16.82 22.59
C ALA A 85 17.73 -15.70 23.24
N ASN A 86 18.41 -15.98 24.33
CA ASN A 86 19.28 -15.01 24.99
C ASN A 86 20.75 -15.49 24.94
N PRO A 87 21.42 -15.38 23.77
CA PRO A 87 22.82 -15.75 23.66
C PRO A 87 23.69 -14.86 24.56
N ASN A 88 24.64 -15.46 25.25
CA ASN A 88 25.62 -14.78 26.09
C ASN A 88 26.91 -15.60 26.13
N ASP A 89 28.04 -14.98 25.81
CA ASP A 89 29.37 -15.66 25.74
C ASP A 89 29.76 -16.35 27.05
N ASN A 90 29.25 -15.92 28.15
CA ASN A 90 29.50 -16.49 29.46
C ASN A 90 28.47 -17.56 29.90
N TYR A 91 27.47 -17.83 29.08
CA TYR A 91 26.44 -18.84 29.36
C TYR A 91 26.66 -20.06 28.49
N TRP A 92 27.05 -21.17 29.12
CA TRP A 92 27.44 -22.40 28.41
C TRP A 92 26.36 -22.93 27.44
N TYR A 93 25.09 -22.74 27.76
CA TYR A 93 23.96 -23.19 26.94
C TYR A 93 23.80 -22.39 25.64
N ALA A 94 24.27 -21.14 25.65
CA ALA A 94 24.19 -20.25 24.51
C ALA A 94 25.04 -20.69 23.29
N ASN A 95 26.13 -21.40 23.54
CA ASN A 95 26.91 -22.03 22.45
C ASN A 95 26.09 -23.07 21.69
N GLY A 96 25.18 -23.75 22.39
CA GLY A 96 24.25 -24.69 21.75
C GLY A 96 23.19 -24.03 20.88
N TYR A 97 22.74 -22.82 21.21
CA TYR A 97 21.87 -22.04 20.33
C TYR A 97 22.56 -21.69 19.02
N ALA A 98 23.79 -21.22 19.10
CA ALA A 98 24.59 -20.89 17.92
C ALA A 98 24.84 -22.14 17.06
N GLU A 99 25.18 -23.26 17.68
CA GLU A 99 25.40 -24.52 16.97
C GLU A 99 24.11 -25.05 16.29
N ALA A 100 22.98 -24.98 16.99
CA ALA A 100 21.69 -25.43 16.44
C ALA A 100 21.31 -24.63 15.19
N ILE A 101 21.44 -23.30 15.24
CA ILE A 101 21.06 -22.46 14.08
C ILE A 101 22.07 -22.61 12.93
N LYS A 102 23.36 -22.82 13.18
CA LYS A 102 24.35 -23.13 12.14
C LYS A 102 24.00 -24.43 11.41
N ILE A 103 23.66 -25.49 12.13
CA ILE A 103 23.21 -26.75 11.54
C ILE A 103 21.95 -26.53 10.69
N ALA A 104 20.98 -25.78 11.19
CA ALA A 104 19.74 -25.51 10.46
C ALA A 104 19.98 -24.66 9.21
N SER A 105 20.85 -23.65 9.27
CA SER A 105 21.15 -22.76 8.16
C SER A 105 21.72 -23.50 6.94
N GLN A 106 22.49 -24.55 7.16
CA GLN A 106 23.06 -25.37 6.09
C GLN A 106 22.00 -26.22 5.35
N LYS A 107 20.80 -26.38 5.93
CA LYS A 107 19.71 -27.22 5.40
C LYS A 107 18.53 -26.43 4.85
N THR A 108 18.64 -25.11 4.80
CA THR A 108 17.61 -24.25 4.24
C THR A 108 18.21 -23.18 3.32
N LYS A 109 17.41 -22.72 2.35
CA LYS A 109 17.72 -21.54 1.52
C LYS A 109 17.02 -20.29 2.02
N LYS A 110 16.26 -20.41 3.09
CA LYS A 110 15.55 -19.29 3.71
C LYS A 110 16.47 -18.56 4.66
N VAL A 111 16.17 -17.30 4.90
CA VAL A 111 16.88 -16.51 5.91
C VAL A 111 16.54 -17.05 7.28
N VAL A 112 17.56 -17.41 8.05
CA VAL A 112 17.46 -17.72 9.48
C VAL A 112 18.35 -16.78 10.27
N ALA A 113 17.92 -16.33 11.44
CA ALA A 113 18.66 -15.43 12.29
C ALA A 113 18.53 -15.83 13.76
N LEU A 114 19.64 -15.73 14.52
CA LEU A 114 19.59 -15.78 15.98
C LEU A 114 19.27 -14.39 16.50
N VAL A 115 18.33 -14.30 17.42
CA VAL A 115 17.91 -13.03 18.01
C VAL A 115 18.09 -13.05 19.51
N SER A 116 18.80 -12.04 20.02
CA SER A 116 18.78 -11.71 21.44
C SER A 116 17.56 -10.85 21.74
N ASN A 117 16.70 -11.25 22.68
CA ASN A 117 15.55 -10.45 23.07
C ASN A 117 15.97 -9.13 23.74
N ILE A 118 17.19 -9.08 24.26
CA ILE A 118 17.79 -7.94 24.96
C ILE A 118 18.80 -7.25 24.02
N SER A 119 18.85 -5.93 24.06
CA SER A 119 19.74 -5.13 23.19
C SER A 119 21.17 -5.04 23.67
N LEU A 120 21.41 -5.26 24.95
CA LEU A 120 22.73 -5.14 25.60
C LEU A 120 23.13 -6.46 26.24
N VAL A 121 23.77 -7.32 25.47
CA VAL A 121 24.29 -8.61 25.92
C VAL A 121 25.72 -8.78 25.44
N ASN A 122 26.55 -9.51 26.20
CA ASN A 122 27.91 -9.85 25.82
C ASN A 122 27.87 -11.17 24.98
N GLU A 123 27.79 -11.03 23.67
CA GLU A 123 27.71 -12.15 22.71
C GLU A 123 28.66 -11.95 21.51
N GLU A 124 29.77 -11.26 21.68
CA GLU A 124 30.67 -10.94 20.58
C GLU A 124 31.29 -12.19 19.93
N LYS A 125 31.67 -13.19 20.72
CA LYS A 125 32.21 -14.45 20.19
C LYS A 125 31.19 -15.21 19.40
N ILE A 126 29.96 -15.31 19.91
CA ILE A 126 28.85 -15.97 19.24
C ILE A 126 28.50 -15.24 17.94
N ALA A 127 28.49 -13.91 17.95
CA ALA A 127 28.21 -13.11 16.76
C ALA A 127 29.27 -13.32 15.65
N LEU A 128 30.55 -13.35 16.01
CA LEU A 128 31.64 -13.62 15.09
C LEU A 128 31.57 -15.06 14.51
N ASP A 129 31.27 -16.03 15.36
CA ASP A 129 31.11 -17.44 14.94
C ASP A 129 29.96 -17.59 13.95
N LEU A 130 28.80 -17.01 14.21
CA LEU A 130 27.63 -17.03 13.32
C LEU A 130 27.89 -16.27 12.02
N SER A 131 28.59 -15.13 12.08
CA SER A 131 28.95 -14.35 10.90
C SER A 131 29.83 -15.15 9.92
N SER A 132 30.64 -16.09 10.42
CA SER A 132 31.51 -16.95 9.58
C SER A 132 30.71 -17.90 8.67
N VAL A 133 29.42 -18.10 8.93
CA VAL A 133 28.52 -18.96 8.18
C VAL A 133 27.27 -18.20 7.66
N ASP A 134 27.38 -16.90 7.52
CA ASP A 134 26.33 -16.00 7.01
C ASP A 134 25.00 -16.04 7.81
N VAL A 135 25.05 -16.37 9.10
CA VAL A 135 23.89 -16.33 10.00
C VAL A 135 23.94 -15.04 10.81
N PRO A 136 22.99 -14.11 10.66
CA PRO A 136 22.98 -12.88 11.44
C PRO A 136 22.57 -13.14 12.90
N LEU A 137 23.24 -12.45 13.83
CA LEU A 137 22.78 -12.26 15.19
C LEU A 137 22.19 -10.85 15.32
N ILE A 138 20.92 -10.76 15.68
CA ILE A 138 20.19 -9.48 15.78
C ILE A 138 19.92 -9.18 17.25
N ARG A 139 20.31 -7.97 17.69
CA ARG A 139 20.14 -7.50 19.07
C ARG A 139 18.83 -6.74 19.24
N GLY A 140 18.03 -7.19 20.22
CA GLY A 140 16.73 -6.62 20.55
C GLY A 140 15.58 -7.18 19.71
N ALA A 141 14.60 -7.76 20.38
CA ALA A 141 13.40 -8.33 19.76
C ALA A 141 12.71 -7.34 18.81
N LYS A 142 12.50 -6.10 19.25
CA LYS A 142 11.88 -5.04 18.44
C LYS A 142 12.63 -4.81 17.12
N ASN A 143 13.95 -4.72 17.17
CA ASN A 143 14.78 -4.50 15.97
C ASN A 143 14.64 -5.68 15.00
N ALA A 144 14.69 -6.92 15.50
CA ALA A 144 14.57 -8.12 14.69
C ALA A 144 13.19 -8.22 14.01
N LEU A 145 12.12 -7.90 14.72
CA LEU A 145 10.76 -7.92 14.19
C LEU A 145 10.56 -6.84 13.12
N LEU A 146 11.00 -5.62 13.35
CA LEU A 146 10.91 -4.54 12.37
C LEU A 146 11.76 -4.82 11.12
N ALA A 147 12.99 -5.34 11.30
CA ALA A 147 13.83 -5.76 10.19
C ALA A 147 13.16 -6.87 9.36
N SER A 148 12.54 -7.85 10.02
CA SER A 148 11.79 -8.92 9.35
C SER A 148 10.58 -8.39 8.59
N LYS A 149 9.81 -7.46 9.17
CA LYS A 149 8.69 -6.79 8.49
C LYS A 149 9.14 -6.10 7.21
N HIS A 150 10.22 -5.33 7.28
CA HIS A 150 10.77 -4.62 6.12
C HIS A 150 11.33 -5.58 5.07
N PHE A 151 12.02 -6.64 5.49
CA PHE A 151 12.53 -7.67 4.60
C PHE A 151 11.39 -8.38 3.84
N ILE A 152 10.34 -8.81 4.54
CA ILE A 152 9.17 -9.45 3.93
C ILE A 152 8.47 -8.49 2.95
N SER A 153 8.29 -7.24 3.36
CA SER A 153 7.66 -6.21 2.51
C SER A 153 8.47 -5.93 1.25
N TRP A 154 9.80 -5.82 1.38
CA TRP A 154 10.71 -5.65 0.26
C TRP A 154 10.69 -6.85 -0.69
N ALA A 155 10.71 -8.08 -0.18
CA ALA A 155 10.63 -9.29 -0.99
C ALA A 155 9.29 -9.38 -1.75
N LYS A 156 8.17 -9.00 -1.10
CA LYS A 156 6.85 -8.89 -1.75
C LYS A 156 6.87 -7.85 -2.86
N PHE A 157 7.47 -6.68 -2.62
CA PHE A 157 7.61 -5.60 -3.60
C PHE A 157 8.41 -6.05 -4.83
N ILE A 158 9.62 -6.58 -4.65
CA ILE A 158 10.46 -7.07 -5.76
C ILE A 158 9.74 -8.13 -6.61
N ASN A 159 8.97 -9.01 -5.97
CA ASN A 159 8.21 -10.03 -6.69
C ASN A 159 6.98 -9.47 -7.41
N SER A 160 6.38 -8.38 -6.92
CA SER A 160 5.26 -7.70 -7.58
C SER A 160 5.73 -6.94 -8.83
N THR A 161 6.83 -6.20 -8.75
CA THR A 161 7.37 -5.40 -9.86
C THR A 161 7.77 -6.24 -11.08
N LYS A 162 8.12 -7.52 -10.89
CA LYS A 162 8.41 -8.46 -12.00
C LYS A 162 7.18 -8.81 -12.85
N ARG A 163 5.96 -8.47 -12.42
CA ARG A 163 4.71 -8.83 -13.09
C ARG A 163 4.15 -7.74 -13.99
N VAL A 164 4.70 -6.53 -13.94
CA VAL A 164 4.20 -5.41 -14.73
C VAL A 164 4.73 -5.53 -16.17
N LYS A 165 3.95 -6.16 -17.05
CA LYS A 165 4.05 -5.85 -18.48
C LYS A 165 3.41 -4.46 -18.65
N GLN A 166 4.19 -3.48 -19.08
CA GLN A 166 3.62 -2.24 -19.57
C GLN A 166 2.62 -2.58 -20.67
N GLU A 167 1.34 -2.34 -20.42
CA GLU A 167 0.39 -2.24 -21.51
C GLU A 167 0.75 -0.97 -22.26
N ASN A 168 1.31 -1.14 -23.43
CA ASN A 168 1.64 -0.03 -24.30
C ASN A 168 0.31 0.63 -24.70
N ILE A 169 0.13 1.87 -24.30
CA ILE A 169 -0.90 2.73 -24.90
C ILE A 169 -0.53 2.84 -26.37
N ASN A 170 -1.25 2.11 -27.23
CA ASN A 170 -0.87 1.97 -28.65
C ASN A 170 -1.26 3.18 -29.50
N ASP A 171 -1.92 4.19 -28.96
CA ASP A 171 -2.33 5.39 -29.71
C ASP A 171 -1.24 6.47 -29.67
N ARG A 172 -0.23 6.29 -30.52
CA ARG A 172 0.89 7.23 -30.65
C ARG A 172 0.43 8.62 -31.08
N ASP A 173 -0.64 8.72 -31.84
CA ASP A 173 -1.12 10.00 -32.36
C ASP A 173 -1.73 10.84 -31.23
N LYS A 174 -2.51 10.24 -30.35
CA LYS A 174 -2.99 10.92 -29.13
C LYS A 174 -1.86 11.34 -28.22
N ILE A 175 -0.91 10.46 -27.98
CA ILE A 175 0.26 10.77 -27.14
C ILE A 175 1.02 11.97 -27.72
N ASN A 176 1.31 11.97 -29.02
CA ASN A 176 2.03 13.07 -29.68
C ASN A 176 1.23 14.38 -29.65
N PHE A 177 -0.08 14.32 -29.86
CA PHE A 177 -0.97 15.47 -29.77
C PHE A 177 -0.89 16.12 -28.38
N TRP A 178 -1.10 15.32 -27.32
CA TRP A 178 -1.11 15.82 -25.96
C TRP A 178 0.28 16.27 -25.49
N ASN A 179 1.35 15.57 -25.86
CA ASN A 179 2.72 16.00 -25.56
C ASN A 179 3.03 17.37 -26.20
N THR A 180 2.61 17.57 -27.45
CA THR A 180 2.81 18.87 -28.13
C THR A 180 2.00 19.96 -27.41
N LYS A 181 0.78 19.68 -27.04
CA LYS A 181 -0.10 20.63 -26.36
C LYS A 181 0.41 20.99 -24.96
N LEU A 182 0.81 20.00 -24.17
CA LEU A 182 1.38 20.20 -22.83
C LEU A 182 2.72 20.96 -22.88
N ALA A 183 3.53 20.75 -23.91
CA ALA A 183 4.76 21.50 -24.09
C ALA A 183 4.54 23.00 -24.41
N GLN A 184 3.37 23.35 -24.95
CA GLN A 184 3.02 24.71 -25.33
C GLN A 184 2.21 25.46 -24.28
N SER A 185 1.58 24.76 -23.33
CA SER A 185 0.68 25.31 -22.31
C SER A 185 1.18 25.07 -20.92
N VAL A 186 1.25 26.11 -20.11
CA VAL A 186 1.60 25.99 -18.69
C VAL A 186 0.47 25.32 -17.89
N LEU A 187 -0.78 25.55 -18.29
CA LEU A 187 -1.97 24.97 -17.66
C LEU A 187 -3.01 24.61 -18.74
N LEU A 188 -3.60 23.44 -18.62
CA LEU A 188 -4.79 23.07 -19.39
C LEU A 188 -6.02 23.72 -18.76
N SER A 189 -6.97 24.17 -19.58
CA SER A 189 -8.30 24.50 -19.11
C SER A 189 -9.02 23.25 -18.61
N GLU A 190 -10.06 23.40 -17.76
CA GLU A 190 -10.85 22.27 -17.27
C GLU A 190 -11.41 21.42 -18.42
N PHE A 191 -11.94 22.07 -19.46
CA PHE A 191 -12.45 21.36 -20.64
C PHE A 191 -11.36 20.56 -21.37
N GLU A 192 -10.16 21.11 -21.52
CA GLU A 192 -9.03 20.40 -22.12
C GLU A 192 -8.55 19.24 -21.24
N GLY A 193 -8.53 19.42 -19.93
CA GLY A 193 -8.20 18.34 -18.99
C GLY A 193 -9.19 17.17 -19.06
N LEU A 194 -10.49 17.47 -19.12
CA LEU A 194 -11.52 16.44 -19.30
C LEU A 194 -11.41 15.75 -20.66
N SER A 195 -11.04 16.49 -21.72
CA SER A 195 -10.78 15.92 -23.04
C SER A 195 -9.57 15.00 -23.04
N LEU A 196 -8.49 15.37 -22.34
CA LEU A 196 -7.31 14.52 -22.13
C LEU A 196 -7.71 13.20 -21.46
N PHE A 197 -8.46 13.26 -20.36
CA PHE A 197 -8.91 12.06 -19.64
C PHE A 197 -9.78 11.16 -20.53
N LYS A 198 -10.70 11.75 -21.30
CA LYS A 198 -11.55 10.99 -22.23
C LYS A 198 -10.74 10.30 -23.33
N ASP A 199 -9.71 10.94 -23.89
CA ASP A 199 -8.83 10.37 -24.89
C ASP A 199 -8.05 9.16 -24.38
N PHE A 200 -7.78 9.10 -23.07
CA PHE A 200 -7.14 7.98 -22.38
C PHE A 200 -8.14 7.07 -21.64
N GLU A 201 -9.40 7.07 -22.08
CA GLU A 201 -10.47 6.17 -21.59
C GLU A 201 -10.81 6.33 -20.09
N ILE A 202 -10.42 7.44 -19.49
CA ILE A 202 -10.86 7.81 -18.13
C ILE A 202 -12.27 8.40 -18.25
N SER A 203 -13.22 7.83 -17.53
CA SER A 203 -14.60 8.30 -17.52
C SER A 203 -14.70 9.73 -16.98
N THR A 204 -15.39 10.58 -17.71
CA THR A 204 -15.63 11.98 -17.33
C THR A 204 -17.12 12.30 -17.41
N SER A 205 -17.59 13.27 -16.61
CA SER A 205 -18.93 13.84 -16.80
C SER A 205 -19.04 14.45 -18.20
N LYS A 206 -20.21 14.29 -18.84
CA LYS A 206 -20.46 14.96 -20.10
C LYS A 206 -20.41 16.46 -19.88
N CYS A 207 -19.76 17.18 -20.78
CA CYS A 207 -19.60 18.63 -20.67
C CYS A 207 -19.56 19.28 -22.04
N SER A 208 -19.87 20.58 -22.07
CA SER A 208 -19.81 21.43 -23.24
C SER A 208 -19.17 22.77 -22.92
N LEU A 209 -18.32 23.27 -23.83
CA LEU A 209 -17.75 24.59 -23.71
C LEU A 209 -18.76 25.62 -24.22
N ILE A 210 -19.02 26.65 -23.42
CA ILE A 210 -19.99 27.71 -23.65
C ILE A 210 -19.28 29.02 -23.89
N ASN A 211 -19.52 29.66 -25.02
CA ASN A 211 -19.01 30.99 -25.35
C ASN A 211 -20.15 31.98 -25.63
N SER A 212 -21.38 31.49 -25.79
CA SER A 212 -22.58 32.28 -26.12
C SER A 212 -23.85 31.66 -25.54
N LEU A 213 -24.94 32.44 -25.52
CA LEU A 213 -26.26 31.91 -25.15
C LEU A 213 -26.78 30.83 -26.13
N ALA A 214 -26.38 30.91 -27.38
CA ALA A 214 -26.74 29.88 -28.36
C ALA A 214 -26.05 28.54 -28.06
N ASP A 215 -24.76 28.57 -27.65
CA ASP A 215 -24.06 27.37 -27.19
C ASP A 215 -24.70 26.80 -25.93
N LEU A 216 -25.12 27.68 -24.99
CA LEU A 216 -25.76 27.30 -23.76
C LEU A 216 -27.08 26.54 -24.01
N SER A 217 -27.96 27.09 -24.85
CA SER A 217 -29.25 26.45 -25.20
C SER A 217 -29.01 25.06 -25.79
N LYS A 218 -28.11 24.95 -26.78
CA LYS A 218 -27.78 23.67 -27.38
C LYS A 218 -27.21 22.66 -26.35
N ALA A 219 -26.30 23.09 -25.50
CA ALA A 219 -25.71 22.22 -24.51
C ALA A 219 -26.74 21.75 -23.45
N THR A 220 -27.70 22.61 -23.10
CA THR A 220 -28.78 22.26 -22.15
C THR A 220 -29.72 21.21 -22.72
N ASP A 221 -29.91 21.18 -24.04
CA ASP A 221 -30.71 20.16 -24.71
C ASP A 221 -29.98 18.79 -24.79
N GLU A 222 -28.66 18.79 -24.76
CA GLU A 222 -27.81 17.59 -24.90
C GLU A 222 -27.40 16.95 -23.55
N LEU A 223 -27.44 17.70 -22.45
CA LEU A 223 -27.00 17.29 -21.13
C LEU A 223 -28.17 16.98 -20.21
N SER A 224 -27.93 16.08 -19.24
CA SER A 224 -28.92 15.64 -18.26
C SER A 224 -28.84 16.46 -16.98
N PHE A 225 -29.96 17.00 -16.50
CA PHE A 225 -30.04 17.67 -15.20
C PHE A 225 -29.89 16.70 -14.02
N PRO A 226 -29.36 17.15 -12.87
CA PRO A 226 -28.92 18.50 -12.58
C PRO A 226 -27.55 18.83 -13.22
N LEU A 227 -27.34 20.12 -13.53
CA LEU A 227 -26.14 20.60 -14.20
C LEU A 227 -25.29 21.47 -13.27
N VAL A 228 -24.02 21.59 -13.63
CA VAL A 228 -23.03 22.47 -13.01
C VAL A 228 -22.51 23.42 -14.08
N LEU A 229 -22.46 24.71 -13.78
CA LEU A 229 -21.83 25.70 -14.63
C LEU A 229 -20.59 26.28 -13.94
N LYS A 230 -19.46 26.24 -14.63
CA LYS A 230 -18.17 26.75 -14.12
C LYS A 230 -17.59 27.77 -15.07
N THR A 231 -16.99 28.85 -14.57
CA THR A 231 -16.24 29.76 -15.44
C THR A 231 -15.05 29.02 -16.08
N ALA A 232 -14.84 29.26 -17.36
CA ALA A 232 -13.68 28.76 -18.12
C ALA A 232 -12.64 29.88 -18.36
N GLU A 233 -12.82 31.05 -17.75
CA GLU A 233 -11.81 32.09 -17.75
C GLU A 233 -10.58 31.66 -16.93
N ASN A 234 -9.43 32.25 -17.22
CA ASN A 234 -8.15 31.88 -16.57
C ASN A 234 -8.10 32.43 -15.14
N ILE A 235 -8.91 31.86 -14.24
CA ILE A 235 -9.03 32.25 -12.84
C ILE A 235 -8.61 31.10 -11.95
N ASN A 236 -7.63 31.34 -11.08
CA ASN A 236 -7.25 30.40 -10.03
C ASN A 236 -8.32 30.44 -8.91
N HIS A 237 -8.59 29.28 -8.28
CA HIS A 237 -9.57 29.17 -7.18
C HIS A 237 -10.97 29.68 -7.55
N LYS A 238 -11.57 29.07 -8.59
CA LYS A 238 -12.89 29.46 -9.12
C LYS A 238 -13.99 29.52 -8.05
N SER A 239 -13.91 28.72 -7.01
CA SER A 239 -14.86 28.71 -5.90
C SER A 239 -14.82 29.99 -5.08
N ASP A 240 -13.66 30.60 -4.87
CA ASP A 240 -13.50 31.83 -4.05
C ASP A 240 -14.16 33.02 -4.71
N VAL A 241 -14.28 33.02 -6.03
CA VAL A 241 -14.94 34.08 -6.81
C VAL A 241 -16.38 33.72 -7.19
N ASN A 242 -16.99 32.72 -6.54
CA ASN A 242 -18.30 32.16 -6.93
C ASN A 242 -18.41 31.84 -8.44
N GLY A 243 -17.31 31.35 -9.01
CA GLY A 243 -17.20 30.97 -10.43
C GLY A 243 -17.75 29.55 -10.73
N VAL A 244 -18.34 28.89 -9.73
CA VAL A 244 -18.96 27.55 -9.83
C VAL A 244 -20.40 27.65 -9.32
N LYS A 245 -21.36 27.20 -10.14
CA LYS A 245 -22.77 27.11 -9.82
C LYS A 245 -23.23 25.67 -9.88
N LEU A 246 -23.65 25.14 -8.76
CA LEU A 246 -24.07 23.74 -8.59
C LEU A 246 -25.59 23.61 -8.58
N ASN A 247 -26.08 22.39 -8.77
CA ASN A 247 -27.50 22.04 -8.64
C ASN A 247 -28.44 22.86 -9.54
N LEU A 248 -28.03 23.12 -10.79
CA LEU A 248 -28.89 23.76 -11.76
C LEU A 248 -29.87 22.72 -12.30
N THR A 249 -31.16 22.92 -12.01
CA THR A 249 -32.22 21.92 -12.25
C THR A 249 -33.18 22.28 -13.39
N SER A 250 -33.01 23.46 -14.00
CA SER A 250 -33.84 23.93 -15.11
C SER A 250 -33.06 24.83 -16.05
N GLN A 251 -33.53 24.97 -17.28
CA GLN A 251 -32.93 25.85 -18.27
C GLN A 251 -32.87 27.31 -17.77
N ASP A 252 -33.94 27.82 -17.13
CA ASP A 252 -33.95 29.15 -16.57
C ASP A 252 -32.86 29.37 -15.51
N SER A 253 -32.61 28.34 -14.68
CA SER A 253 -31.56 28.39 -13.67
C SER A 253 -30.16 28.41 -14.31
N VAL A 254 -29.96 27.68 -15.40
CA VAL A 254 -28.71 27.69 -16.15
C VAL A 254 -28.47 29.01 -16.85
N GLU A 255 -29.49 29.58 -17.51
CA GLU A 255 -29.39 30.87 -18.17
C GLU A 255 -29.09 32.01 -17.18
N SER A 256 -29.80 32.04 -16.04
CA SER A 256 -29.56 33.02 -14.97
C SER A 256 -28.14 32.92 -14.41
N ALA A 257 -27.68 31.68 -14.16
CA ALA A 257 -26.32 31.42 -13.68
C ALA A 257 -25.24 31.85 -14.71
N TYR A 258 -25.48 31.63 -16.00
CA TYR A 258 -24.57 32.06 -17.05
C TYR A 258 -24.51 33.55 -17.21
N GLN A 259 -25.64 34.26 -17.14
CA GLN A 259 -25.67 35.70 -17.15
C GLN A 259 -24.93 36.34 -15.95
N ASP A 260 -25.09 35.74 -14.76
CA ASP A 260 -24.33 36.18 -13.58
C ASP A 260 -22.81 36.01 -13.80
N LEU A 261 -22.37 34.87 -14.32
CA LEU A 261 -20.93 34.61 -14.61
C LEU A 261 -20.43 35.58 -15.67
N CYS A 262 -21.16 35.80 -16.77
CA CYS A 262 -20.77 36.72 -17.83
C CYS A 262 -20.57 38.16 -17.33
N ASN A 263 -21.42 38.62 -16.45
CA ASN A 263 -21.37 39.98 -15.90
C ASN A 263 -20.16 40.17 -14.96
N ARG A 264 -19.70 39.14 -14.30
CA ARG A 264 -18.65 39.24 -13.27
C ARG A 264 -17.29 38.76 -13.73
N LEU A 265 -17.23 37.67 -14.50
CA LEU A 265 -16.00 36.95 -14.73
C LEU A 265 -15.64 36.79 -16.20
N GLY A 266 -16.61 36.86 -17.11
CA GLY A 266 -16.39 36.67 -18.55
C GLY A 266 -17.34 35.63 -19.17
N LYS A 267 -17.31 35.56 -20.51
CA LYS A 267 -18.29 34.75 -21.28
C LYS A 267 -17.98 33.28 -21.39
N LYS A 268 -16.73 32.91 -21.13
CA LYS A 268 -16.34 31.48 -21.27
C LYS A 268 -16.76 30.69 -20.03
N ALA A 269 -17.50 29.64 -20.26
CA ALA A 269 -17.92 28.72 -19.20
C ALA A 269 -17.88 27.26 -19.69
N VAL A 270 -17.88 26.31 -18.75
CA VAL A 270 -18.12 24.90 -19.01
C VAL A 270 -19.43 24.53 -18.32
N LEU A 271 -20.39 24.01 -19.10
CA LEU A 271 -21.60 23.38 -18.59
C LEU A 271 -21.39 21.88 -18.56
N MET A 272 -21.70 21.21 -17.45
CA MET A 272 -21.47 19.78 -17.30
C MET A 272 -22.56 19.11 -16.45
N GLU A 273 -22.75 17.81 -16.67
CA GLU A 273 -23.60 16.99 -15.81
C GLU A 273 -22.99 16.92 -14.41
N MET A 274 -23.84 17.07 -13.39
CA MET A 274 -23.40 16.97 -12.01
C MET A 274 -23.05 15.51 -11.67
N ALA A 275 -21.85 15.30 -11.21
CA ALA A 275 -21.44 13.98 -10.74
C ALA A 275 -22.14 13.64 -9.42
N GLU A 276 -22.69 12.44 -9.33
CA GLU A 276 -23.20 11.87 -8.09
C GLU A 276 -22.17 10.91 -7.51
N GLY A 277 -21.93 11.00 -6.21
CA GLY A 277 -21.00 10.11 -5.53
C GLY A 277 -20.99 10.32 -4.03
N SER A 278 -20.81 9.23 -3.29
CA SER A 278 -20.77 9.24 -1.83
C SER A 278 -19.36 9.45 -1.27
N VAL A 279 -18.33 9.25 -2.08
CA VAL A 279 -16.92 9.36 -1.68
C VAL A 279 -16.14 10.06 -2.77
N GLU A 280 -15.39 11.11 -2.39
CA GLU A 280 -14.51 11.82 -3.30
C GLU A 280 -13.05 11.36 -3.08
N ILE A 281 -12.38 11.02 -4.18
CA ILE A 281 -10.98 10.62 -4.19
C ILE A 281 -10.22 11.57 -5.13
N CYS A 282 -9.07 12.03 -4.68
CA CYS A 282 -8.16 12.80 -5.52
C CYS A 282 -7.07 11.87 -6.06
N VAL A 283 -6.89 11.87 -7.38
CA VAL A 283 -5.80 11.19 -8.07
C VAL A 283 -4.93 12.25 -8.71
N GLY A 284 -3.67 12.32 -8.32
CA GLY A 284 -2.70 13.26 -8.83
C GLY A 284 -1.48 12.57 -9.43
N ALA A 285 -0.79 13.26 -10.33
CA ALA A 285 0.49 12.84 -10.85
C ALA A 285 1.46 14.02 -10.80
N ILE A 286 2.66 13.78 -10.31
CA ILE A 286 3.76 14.75 -10.32
C ILE A 286 5.02 14.10 -10.90
N VAL A 287 5.95 14.91 -11.36
CA VAL A 287 7.28 14.44 -11.74
C VAL A 287 8.25 14.86 -10.64
N ASP A 288 8.72 13.88 -9.89
CA ASP A 288 9.76 14.09 -8.89
C ASP A 288 11.13 14.16 -9.56
N PRO A 289 12.02 15.10 -9.18
CA PRO A 289 13.33 15.26 -9.80
C PRO A 289 14.25 14.04 -9.67
N GLU A 290 14.12 13.28 -8.58
CA GLU A 290 14.97 12.12 -8.29
C GLU A 290 14.32 10.80 -8.72
N PHE A 291 13.00 10.67 -8.47
CA PHE A 291 12.27 9.42 -8.65
C PHE A 291 11.47 9.34 -9.96
N GLY A 292 11.32 10.45 -10.69
CA GLY A 292 10.52 10.50 -11.91
C GLY A 292 9.01 10.59 -11.63
N PRO A 293 8.15 10.00 -12.47
CA PRO A 293 6.70 10.13 -12.30
C PRO A 293 6.18 9.44 -11.04
N VAL A 294 5.42 10.16 -10.24
CA VAL A 294 4.81 9.69 -8.98
C VAL A 294 3.30 9.88 -9.08
N ILE A 295 2.55 8.83 -8.76
CA ILE A 295 1.09 8.85 -8.60
C ILE A 295 0.76 9.07 -7.14
N ILE A 296 -0.19 9.95 -6.86
CA ILE A 296 -0.67 10.28 -5.52
C ILE A 296 -2.16 9.97 -5.46
N LEU A 297 -2.57 9.22 -4.45
CA LEU A 297 -3.97 8.95 -4.13
C LEU A 297 -4.28 9.56 -2.76
N SER A 298 -5.37 10.30 -2.65
CA SER A 298 -5.78 10.90 -1.38
C SER A 298 -7.30 10.98 -1.26
N ALA A 299 -7.79 11.27 -0.05
CA ALA A 299 -9.15 11.74 0.11
C ALA A 299 -9.38 12.98 -0.77
N GLY A 300 -10.58 13.13 -1.32
CA GLY A 300 -10.99 14.29 -2.13
C GLY A 300 -11.88 15.27 -1.36
N GLY A 301 -12.34 16.29 -2.06
CA GLY A 301 -13.27 17.29 -1.52
C GLY A 301 -12.69 18.09 -0.35
N THR A 302 -13.56 18.54 0.53
CA THR A 302 -13.20 19.33 1.73
C THR A 302 -12.33 18.55 2.74
N LEU A 303 -12.23 17.24 2.60
CA LEU A 303 -11.44 16.40 3.50
C LEU A 303 -9.94 16.47 3.20
N VAL A 304 -9.55 16.92 2.00
CA VAL A 304 -8.13 17.06 1.59
C VAL A 304 -7.35 17.97 2.55
N GLU A 305 -7.96 19.07 2.95
CA GLU A 305 -7.30 20.06 3.81
C GLU A 305 -7.29 19.69 5.29
N LEU A 306 -8.25 18.83 5.71
CA LEU A 306 -8.42 18.44 7.12
C LEU A 306 -7.65 17.18 7.50
N PHE A 307 -7.50 16.25 6.55
CA PHE A 307 -6.86 14.96 6.80
C PHE A 307 -5.67 14.79 5.87
N ASP A 308 -4.48 14.62 6.43
CA ASP A 308 -3.32 14.18 5.67
C ASP A 308 -3.45 12.67 5.35
N ASP A 309 -4.47 12.35 4.54
CA ASP A 309 -4.81 10.97 4.13
C ASP A 309 -4.43 10.79 2.67
N ARG A 310 -3.15 10.54 2.46
CA ARG A 310 -2.56 10.35 1.12
C ARG A 310 -1.57 9.21 1.09
N VAL A 311 -1.46 8.59 -0.06
CA VAL A 311 -0.44 7.59 -0.38
C VAL A 311 0.15 7.88 -1.74
N SER A 312 1.38 7.51 -1.96
CA SER A 312 2.08 7.70 -3.23
C SER A 312 2.77 6.43 -3.69
N SER A 313 3.00 6.32 -4.99
CA SER A 313 3.78 5.26 -5.62
C SER A 313 4.45 5.77 -6.87
N LEU A 314 5.58 5.16 -7.23
CA LEU A 314 6.22 5.43 -8.52
C LEU A 314 5.35 4.87 -9.66
N ALA A 315 5.25 5.62 -10.75
CA ALA A 315 4.62 5.15 -11.97
C ALA A 315 5.62 4.32 -12.82
N PRO A 316 5.14 3.33 -13.61
CA PRO A 316 3.75 2.90 -13.73
C PRO A 316 3.31 2.02 -12.55
N ILE A 317 2.03 2.08 -12.19
CA ILE A 317 1.44 1.23 -11.16
C ILE A 317 0.45 0.25 -11.80
N HIS A 318 0.27 -0.91 -11.17
CA HIS A 318 -0.67 -1.93 -11.62
C HIS A 318 -1.95 -1.90 -10.76
N GLU A 319 -3.08 -2.39 -11.30
CA GLU A 319 -4.36 -2.44 -10.56
C GLU A 319 -4.26 -3.08 -9.17
N THR A 320 -3.41 -4.12 -9.03
CA THR A 320 -3.18 -4.77 -7.73
C THR A 320 -2.48 -3.86 -6.73
N ASP A 321 -1.59 -3.00 -7.21
CA ASP A 321 -0.85 -2.06 -6.36
C ASP A 321 -1.77 -0.91 -5.94
N VAL A 322 -2.63 -0.43 -6.86
CA VAL A 322 -3.67 0.56 -6.55
C VAL A 322 -4.56 0.06 -5.42
N LYS A 323 -5.02 -1.21 -5.46
CA LYS A 323 -5.83 -1.81 -4.39
C LYS A 323 -5.12 -1.82 -3.04
N ILE A 324 -3.81 -2.09 -3.03
CA ILE A 324 -2.99 -2.07 -1.81
C ILE A 324 -2.85 -0.65 -1.29
N LEU A 325 -2.63 0.32 -2.17
CA LEU A 325 -2.50 1.74 -1.81
C LEU A 325 -3.81 2.29 -1.24
N LEU A 326 -4.94 2.01 -1.90
CA LEU A 326 -6.25 2.45 -1.42
C LEU A 326 -6.57 1.94 -0.01
N LYS A 327 -6.21 0.68 0.31
CA LYS A 327 -6.40 0.11 1.66
C LYS A 327 -5.61 0.83 2.75
N LYS A 328 -4.55 1.56 2.42
CA LYS A 328 -3.77 2.35 3.37
C LYS A 328 -4.41 3.70 3.70
N LEU A 329 -5.35 4.17 2.87
CA LEU A 329 -6.07 5.40 3.12
C LEU A 329 -7.08 5.22 4.24
N LYS A 330 -7.20 6.20 5.12
CA LYS A 330 -8.22 6.22 6.19
C LYS A 330 -9.63 6.25 5.61
N ILE A 331 -9.81 7.00 4.50
CA ILE A 331 -11.07 7.10 3.76
C ILE A 331 -11.54 5.75 3.17
N TYR A 332 -10.65 4.77 3.02
CA TYR A 332 -11.00 3.44 2.52
C TYR A 332 -12.15 2.79 3.32
N ARG A 333 -12.30 3.13 4.59
CA ARG A 333 -13.40 2.63 5.45
C ARG A 333 -14.77 3.05 4.95
N LEU A 334 -14.86 4.11 4.13
CA LEU A 334 -16.12 4.59 3.54
C LEU A 334 -16.49 3.84 2.25
N PHE A 335 -15.56 3.07 1.65
CA PHE A 335 -15.77 2.42 0.36
C PHE A 335 -16.78 1.28 0.40
N GLY A 336 -17.01 0.70 1.57
CA GLY A 336 -18.06 -0.32 1.78
C GLY A 336 -19.48 0.23 1.83
N GLY A 337 -19.67 1.54 1.68
CA GLY A 337 -20.91 2.25 1.92
C GLY A 337 -21.09 2.61 3.39
N VAL A 338 -21.53 3.83 3.65
CA VAL A 338 -21.80 4.33 5.02
C VAL A 338 -23.28 4.67 5.12
N ARG A 339 -23.93 4.25 6.19
CA ARG A 339 -25.34 4.56 6.49
C ARG A 339 -26.32 4.20 5.38
N GLY A 340 -26.10 3.08 4.67
CA GLY A 340 -26.97 2.61 3.59
C GLY A 340 -26.68 3.23 2.23
N GLY A 341 -25.59 3.98 2.07
CA GLY A 341 -25.12 4.43 0.76
C GLY A 341 -24.47 3.30 -0.05
N ASP A 342 -24.35 3.51 -1.36
CA ASP A 342 -23.75 2.56 -2.28
C ASP A 342 -22.25 2.35 -1.99
N SER A 343 -21.77 1.14 -2.25
CA SER A 343 -20.35 0.82 -2.17
C SER A 343 -19.61 1.33 -3.41
N VAL A 344 -18.34 1.70 -3.23
CA VAL A 344 -17.45 2.12 -4.32
C VAL A 344 -17.13 0.90 -5.21
N ASP A 345 -17.25 1.04 -6.52
CA ASP A 345 -16.77 0.04 -7.48
C ASP A 345 -15.22 0.08 -7.55
N LEU A 346 -14.60 -0.70 -6.65
CA LEU A 346 -13.14 -0.81 -6.58
C LEU A 346 -12.50 -1.34 -7.87
N LYS A 347 -13.22 -2.14 -8.65
CA LYS A 347 -12.69 -2.67 -9.90
C LYS A 347 -12.57 -1.57 -10.94
N GLN A 348 -13.57 -0.72 -11.04
CA GLN A 348 -13.55 0.41 -11.96
C GLN A 348 -12.58 1.50 -11.51
N LEU A 349 -12.52 1.75 -10.20
CA LEU A 349 -11.56 2.73 -9.63
C LEU A 349 -10.09 2.35 -9.85
N CYS A 350 -9.77 1.07 -9.91
CA CYS A 350 -8.39 0.59 -10.07
C CYS A 350 -7.94 0.47 -11.53
N LYS A 351 -8.86 0.57 -12.49
CA LYS A 351 -8.57 0.65 -13.92
C LYS A 351 -7.99 2.00 -14.31
#